data_bfb015c523346dfed8b61b6ad898959a
#
_entry.id   bfb015c523346dfed8b61b6ad898959a
#
_cell.length_a   1.000
_cell.length_b   1.000
_cell.length_c   1.000
_cell.angle_alpha   90.00
_cell.angle_beta   90.00
_cell.angle_gamma   90.00
#
_symmetry.space_group_name_H-M   'P 1'
#
loop_
_entity.id
_entity.type
_entity.pdbx_description
1 polymer ?
#
loop_
_entity_poly.entity_id
_entity_poly.type
_entity_poly.pdbx_seq_one_letter_code
_entity_poly.pdbx_strand_id
1 'polypeptide(L)'
;MNTKVVIFGLSTEGYELARQIAINGGDVQIIDESTPSAITIKADIAKTYPNVQAIKDDEPLLPLTPISLAISKAQILFFSPRIRKTGQDVKTELNSKFKEAIADIKKGCSVVYCLGTGFGGNTENISLLEHVTGYKVGKTVSYFYYPLTKQNNKPIIGTQNGKTDEKLVKLLSLKKNIKFVAISTAEHLHAINILKRFSEITCILEVCKFTKDNATKAELNSNELNTIFLDDMVDNLFDLRSLGSSFEGASSLTYMINGSLKGVDGYIKKLIDEIRLVLKRNELKASRTKILLLWSLDTYEMKGEKHEKLDELETKLKDYIGDVESIQKSLDIFQNDKTVIVVACSQLDYDSLLNNKNDDELIIIKANPLCEVHTQK
;
A
#
# COMPACT_ATOMS: atom_id res chain seq x y z
N MET A 1 21.05 -2.88 27.67
CA MET A 1 21.41 -3.41 26.33
C MET A 1 20.28 -3.02 25.40
N ASN A 2 20.60 -2.33 24.31
CA ASN A 2 19.59 -1.98 23.32
C ASN A 2 19.14 -3.25 22.58
N THR A 3 17.82 -3.41 22.38
CA THR A 3 17.27 -4.53 21.60
C THR A 3 17.72 -4.40 20.16
N LYS A 4 18.32 -5.46 19.60
CA LYS A 4 18.73 -5.51 18.18
C LYS A 4 17.54 -5.88 17.32
N VAL A 5 17.18 -4.98 16.45
CA VAL A 5 16.02 -5.09 15.55
C VAL A 5 16.50 -5.09 14.11
N VAL A 6 15.98 -6.02 13.34
CA VAL A 6 16.15 -6.06 11.89
C VAL A 6 14.79 -5.88 11.23
N ILE A 7 14.73 -5.02 10.22
CA ILE A 7 13.56 -4.85 9.37
C ILE A 7 13.94 -5.35 7.98
N PHE A 8 13.29 -6.38 7.53
CA PHE A 8 13.48 -6.95 6.20
C PHE A 8 12.53 -6.27 5.23
N GLY A 9 13.10 -5.44 4.36
CA GLY A 9 12.41 -4.65 3.35
C GLY A 9 12.54 -3.14 3.59
N LEU A 10 13.26 -2.45 2.71
CA LEU A 10 13.34 -0.99 2.67
C LEU A 10 12.09 -0.44 1.97
N SER A 11 10.94 -0.61 2.60
CA SER A 11 9.66 -0.01 2.22
C SER A 11 9.41 1.26 3.04
N THR A 12 8.48 2.11 2.62
CA THR A 12 8.11 3.32 3.36
C THR A 12 7.58 2.96 4.74
N GLU A 13 6.69 1.97 4.84
CA GLU A 13 6.13 1.50 6.11
C GLU A 13 7.21 0.84 6.99
N GLY A 14 8.13 0.06 6.37
CA GLY A 14 9.27 -0.53 7.07
C GLY A 14 10.23 0.54 7.59
N TYR A 15 10.48 1.58 6.80
CA TYR A 15 11.34 2.67 7.22
C TYR A 15 10.72 3.56 8.30
N GLU A 16 9.42 3.86 8.23
CA GLU A 16 8.71 4.57 9.30
C GLU A 16 8.80 3.79 10.63
N LEU A 17 8.63 2.47 10.56
CA LEU A 17 8.81 1.60 11.72
C LEU A 17 10.26 1.65 12.24
N ALA A 18 11.27 1.61 11.33
CA ALA A 18 12.68 1.73 11.69
C ALA A 18 12.98 3.04 12.41
N ARG A 19 12.48 4.15 11.87
CA ARG A 19 12.63 5.49 12.45
C ARG A 19 12.04 5.56 13.86
N GLN A 20 10.81 5.08 14.01
CA GLN A 20 10.13 5.06 15.30
C GLN A 20 10.94 4.26 16.34
N ILE A 21 11.40 3.07 15.98
CA ILE A 21 12.19 2.21 16.87
C ILE A 21 13.54 2.84 17.22
N ALA A 22 14.22 3.41 16.23
CA ALA A 22 15.53 4.05 16.45
C ALA A 22 15.42 5.29 17.36
N ILE A 23 14.40 6.12 17.18
CA ILE A 23 14.14 7.28 18.04
C ILE A 23 13.83 6.84 19.48
N ASN A 24 13.21 5.68 19.66
CA ASN A 24 12.94 5.09 20.98
C ASN A 24 14.16 4.35 21.59
N GLY A 25 15.33 4.47 20.95
CA GLY A 25 16.59 3.92 21.46
C GLY A 25 16.84 2.46 21.09
N GLY A 26 16.12 1.90 20.11
CA GLY A 26 16.41 0.59 19.52
C GLY A 26 17.68 0.64 18.66
N ASP A 27 18.38 -0.50 18.56
CA ASP A 27 19.49 -0.72 17.62
C ASP A 27 18.91 -1.36 16.36
N VAL A 28 18.66 -0.54 15.32
CA VAL A 28 17.89 -0.94 14.15
C VAL A 28 18.77 -1.08 12.92
N GLN A 29 18.59 -2.17 12.19
CA GLN A 29 19.12 -2.38 10.86
C GLN A 29 17.96 -2.65 9.90
N ILE A 30 17.95 -1.95 8.75
CA ILE A 30 16.97 -2.16 7.69
C ILE A 30 17.66 -2.78 6.47
N ILE A 31 17.08 -3.83 5.93
CA ILE A 31 17.59 -4.53 4.76
C ILE A 31 16.92 -3.96 3.51
N ASP A 32 17.76 -3.49 2.58
CA ASP A 32 17.31 -3.24 1.21
C ASP A 32 17.45 -4.53 0.41
N GLU A 33 16.33 -5.04 -0.08
CA GLU A 33 16.27 -6.27 -0.89
C GLU A 33 16.99 -6.14 -2.23
N SER A 34 17.30 -4.91 -2.68
CA SER A 34 18.05 -4.63 -3.91
C SER A 34 19.57 -4.65 -3.72
N THR A 35 20.05 -4.63 -2.49
CA THR A 35 21.47 -4.62 -2.16
C THR A 35 21.80 -5.75 -1.15
N PRO A 36 23.00 -6.35 -1.20
CA PRO A 36 23.38 -7.44 -0.28
C PRO A 36 23.77 -6.94 1.11
N SER A 37 23.18 -5.84 1.59
CA SER A 37 23.54 -5.18 2.84
C SER A 37 22.36 -4.70 3.64
N ALA A 38 22.56 -4.55 4.94
CA ALA A 38 21.64 -3.92 5.87
C ALA A 38 22.20 -2.55 6.29
N ILE A 39 21.35 -1.53 6.24
CA ILE A 39 21.66 -0.16 6.63
C ILE A 39 21.38 -0.01 8.14
N THR A 40 22.34 0.50 8.90
CA THR A 40 22.16 0.78 10.32
C THR A 40 21.48 2.13 10.52
N ILE A 41 20.29 2.12 11.11
CA ILE A 41 19.49 3.31 11.39
C ILE A 41 19.62 3.69 12.87
N LYS A 42 20.42 4.71 13.16
CA LYS A 42 20.51 5.33 14.48
C LYS A 42 19.54 6.51 14.60
N ALA A 43 19.34 7.01 15.82
CA ALA A 43 18.43 8.11 16.09
C ALA A 43 18.77 9.42 15.35
N ASP A 44 20.04 9.70 15.11
CA ASP A 44 20.53 10.81 14.28
C ASP A 44 20.14 10.62 12.82
N ILE A 45 20.44 9.45 12.25
CA ILE A 45 20.05 9.07 10.87
C ILE A 45 18.52 9.16 10.71
N ALA A 46 17.77 8.57 11.66
CA ALA A 46 16.31 8.61 11.65
C ALA A 46 15.70 10.03 11.67
N LYS A 47 16.42 11.00 12.23
CA LYS A 47 16.03 12.43 12.24
C LYS A 47 16.44 13.17 10.97
N THR A 48 17.62 12.85 10.42
CA THR A 48 18.18 13.51 9.24
C THR A 48 17.45 13.11 7.96
N TYR A 49 17.12 11.82 7.82
CA TYR A 49 16.50 11.28 6.61
C TYR A 49 14.99 11.12 6.82
N PRO A 50 14.16 11.95 6.17
CA PRO A 50 12.71 11.95 6.41
C PRO A 50 11.98 10.77 5.74
N ASN A 51 12.52 10.22 4.67
CA ASN A 51 11.89 9.18 3.85
C ASN A 51 12.92 8.21 3.24
N VAL A 52 12.42 7.18 2.54
CA VAL A 52 13.25 6.14 1.93
C VAL A 52 14.11 6.69 0.80
N GLN A 53 13.58 7.63 0.00
CA GLN A 53 14.36 8.23 -1.11
C GLN A 53 15.63 8.88 -0.59
N ALA A 54 15.54 9.68 0.47
CA ALA A 54 16.70 10.34 1.07
C ALA A 54 17.74 9.32 1.59
N ILE A 55 17.30 8.19 2.15
CA ILE A 55 18.21 7.09 2.54
C ILE A 55 18.91 6.48 1.33
N LYS A 56 18.16 6.25 0.23
CA LYS A 56 18.72 5.64 -0.98
C LYS A 56 19.74 6.54 -1.67
N ASP A 57 19.49 7.83 -1.68
CA ASP A 57 20.40 8.81 -2.30
C ASP A 57 21.79 8.82 -1.59
N ASP A 58 21.79 8.61 -0.27
CA ASP A 58 23.00 8.63 0.56
C ASP A 58 23.44 7.24 1.06
N GLU A 59 22.83 6.14 0.60
CA GLU A 59 23.10 4.76 1.07
C GLU A 59 24.60 4.42 1.14
N PRO A 60 25.44 4.78 0.14
CA PRO A 60 26.86 4.48 0.18
C PRO A 60 27.62 5.15 1.31
N LEU A 61 27.07 6.20 1.92
CA LEU A 61 27.66 6.95 3.03
C LEU A 61 27.21 6.42 4.40
N LEU A 62 26.25 5.50 4.43
CA LEU A 62 25.66 4.97 5.66
C LEU A 62 26.42 3.73 6.14
N PRO A 63 26.39 3.43 7.46
CA PRO A 63 27.00 2.21 8.00
C PRO A 63 26.27 0.96 7.48
N LEU A 64 26.93 0.16 6.66
CA LEU A 64 26.43 -1.06 6.06
C LEU A 64 26.93 -2.30 6.79
N THR A 65 26.09 -3.33 6.84
CA THR A 65 26.41 -4.63 7.44
C THR A 65 25.93 -5.75 6.48
N PRO A 66 26.67 -6.86 6.31
CA PRO A 66 26.18 -8.00 5.54
C PRO A 66 24.84 -8.53 6.09
N ILE A 67 23.89 -8.89 5.19
CA ILE A 67 22.53 -9.31 5.56
C ILE A 67 22.56 -10.47 6.55
N SER A 68 23.31 -11.54 6.27
CA SER A 68 23.39 -12.72 7.15
C SER A 68 23.89 -12.37 8.55
N LEU A 69 24.85 -11.44 8.66
CA LEU A 69 25.34 -10.97 9.95
C LEU A 69 24.29 -10.15 10.70
N ALA A 70 23.52 -9.31 10.00
CA ALA A 70 22.44 -8.53 10.57
C ALA A 70 21.34 -9.47 11.13
N ILE A 71 20.85 -10.38 10.30
CA ILE A 71 19.79 -11.35 10.67
C ILE A 71 20.25 -12.24 11.81
N SER A 72 21.47 -12.77 11.78
CA SER A 72 21.98 -13.67 12.82
C SER A 72 22.13 -13.01 14.20
N LYS A 73 22.15 -11.69 14.27
CA LYS A 73 22.21 -10.92 15.53
C LYS A 73 20.86 -10.38 15.96
N ALA A 74 19.83 -10.52 15.13
CA ALA A 74 18.50 -10.00 15.40
C ALA A 74 17.86 -10.67 16.63
N GLN A 75 17.35 -9.87 17.54
CA GLN A 75 16.46 -10.31 18.61
C GLN A 75 14.99 -10.22 18.16
N ILE A 76 14.70 -9.26 17.28
CA ILE A 76 13.39 -9.08 16.67
C ILE A 76 13.61 -8.82 15.18
N LEU A 77 12.90 -9.56 14.33
CA LEU A 77 12.88 -9.42 12.88
C LEU A 77 11.48 -9.00 12.45
N PHE A 78 11.33 -7.82 11.85
CA PHE A 78 10.12 -7.39 11.18
C PHE A 78 10.21 -7.73 9.70
N PHE A 79 9.19 -8.41 9.18
CA PHE A 79 9.09 -8.76 7.77
C PHE A 79 8.11 -7.83 7.06
N SER A 80 8.65 -6.81 6.37
CA SER A 80 7.90 -5.78 5.64
C SER A 80 8.47 -5.55 4.23
N PRO A 81 8.58 -6.62 3.40
CA PRO A 81 9.20 -6.54 2.08
C PRO A 81 8.38 -5.68 1.12
N ARG A 82 9.03 -5.17 0.08
CA ARG A 82 8.33 -4.56 -1.05
C ARG A 82 7.82 -5.66 -1.99
N ILE A 83 6.52 -5.67 -2.28
CA ILE A 83 5.88 -6.61 -3.20
C ILE A 83 5.61 -5.90 -4.51
N ARG A 84 6.07 -6.48 -5.62
CA ARG A 84 5.94 -5.88 -6.97
C ARG A 84 5.30 -6.82 -7.97
N LYS A 85 5.26 -8.11 -7.69
CA LYS A 85 4.55 -9.08 -8.52
C LYS A 85 3.04 -8.98 -8.28
N THR A 86 2.28 -9.41 -9.25
CA THR A 86 0.81 -9.40 -9.26
C THR A 86 0.24 -10.80 -9.48
N GLY A 87 -1.04 -10.97 -9.18
CA GLY A 87 -1.72 -12.23 -9.43
C GLY A 87 -1.16 -13.41 -8.61
N GLN A 88 -0.98 -14.56 -9.25
CA GLN A 88 -0.54 -15.79 -8.58
C GLN A 88 0.93 -15.77 -8.16
N ASP A 89 1.75 -14.95 -8.79
CA ASP A 89 3.18 -14.84 -8.50
C ASP A 89 3.48 -14.17 -7.17
N VAL A 90 2.52 -13.43 -6.61
CA VAL A 90 2.63 -12.75 -5.30
C VAL A 90 2.97 -13.73 -4.18
N LYS A 91 2.26 -14.87 -4.10
CA LYS A 91 2.51 -15.87 -3.05
C LYS A 91 3.91 -16.49 -3.16
N THR A 92 4.36 -16.71 -4.39
CA THR A 92 5.72 -17.23 -4.66
C THR A 92 6.78 -16.20 -4.25
N GLU A 93 6.60 -14.93 -4.61
CA GLU A 93 7.51 -13.85 -4.22
C GLU A 93 7.58 -13.73 -2.69
N LEU A 94 6.44 -13.68 -2.01
CA LEU A 94 6.37 -13.58 -0.56
C LEU A 94 7.06 -14.74 0.15
N ASN A 95 6.80 -15.97 -0.28
CA ASN A 95 7.41 -17.15 0.31
C ASN A 95 8.93 -17.17 0.09
N SER A 96 9.41 -16.74 -1.07
CA SER A 96 10.84 -16.64 -1.35
C SER A 96 11.52 -15.62 -0.44
N LYS A 97 10.97 -14.40 -0.36
CA LYS A 97 11.49 -13.33 0.49
C LYS A 97 11.41 -13.68 1.98
N PHE A 98 10.33 -14.35 2.38
CA PHE A 98 10.20 -14.78 3.78
C PHE A 98 11.22 -15.86 4.15
N LYS A 99 11.48 -16.84 3.27
CA LYS A 99 12.56 -17.82 3.46
C LYS A 99 13.91 -17.14 3.62
N GLU A 100 14.22 -16.18 2.76
CA GLU A 100 15.46 -15.39 2.85
C GLU A 100 15.57 -14.64 4.19
N ALA A 101 14.49 -13.97 4.60
CA ALA A 101 14.46 -13.21 5.84
C ALA A 101 14.69 -14.05 7.10
N ILE A 102 14.26 -15.32 7.10
CA ILE A 102 14.32 -16.19 8.28
C ILE A 102 15.49 -17.19 8.26
N ALA A 103 16.23 -17.30 7.15
CA ALA A 103 17.25 -18.34 6.97
C ALA A 103 18.33 -18.32 8.07
N ASP A 104 18.78 -17.14 8.45
CA ASP A 104 19.91 -16.96 9.39
C ASP A 104 19.49 -16.55 10.81
N ILE A 105 18.18 -16.56 11.14
CA ILE A 105 17.74 -16.21 12.50
C ILE A 105 18.25 -17.22 13.52
N LYS A 106 18.48 -16.74 14.74
CA LYS A 106 18.93 -17.59 15.86
C LYS A 106 17.78 -17.91 16.82
N LYS A 107 17.99 -18.96 17.60
CA LYS A 107 17.12 -19.33 18.72
C LYS A 107 16.91 -18.10 19.64
N GLY A 108 15.66 -17.86 20.02
CA GLY A 108 15.25 -16.70 20.82
C GLY A 108 14.85 -15.47 20.01
N CYS A 109 14.97 -15.49 18.66
CA CYS A 109 14.47 -14.43 17.81
C CYS A 109 12.95 -14.37 17.80
N SER A 110 12.40 -13.16 17.75
CA SER A 110 10.97 -12.89 17.55
C SER A 110 10.75 -12.43 16.12
N VAL A 111 9.94 -13.12 15.35
CA VAL A 111 9.59 -12.78 13.97
C VAL A 111 8.23 -12.09 13.95
N VAL A 112 8.15 -10.90 13.38
CA VAL A 112 6.92 -10.10 13.22
C VAL A 112 6.57 -10.02 11.76
N TYR A 113 5.47 -10.61 11.33
CA TYR A 113 4.99 -10.58 9.96
C TYR A 113 4.06 -9.39 9.75
N CYS A 114 4.41 -8.51 8.79
CA CYS A 114 3.81 -7.18 8.65
C CYS A 114 2.82 -7.02 7.47
N LEU A 115 2.52 -8.09 6.73
CA LEU A 115 1.59 -8.07 5.61
C LEU A 115 0.27 -8.77 5.94
N GLY A 116 -0.81 -8.41 5.25
CA GLY A 116 -2.06 -9.16 5.29
C GLY A 116 -1.91 -10.58 4.71
N THR A 117 -2.43 -11.58 5.39
CA THR A 117 -2.25 -12.99 5.00
C THR A 117 -3.53 -13.70 4.54
N GLY A 118 -4.69 -13.12 4.78
CA GLY A 118 -5.95 -13.86 4.70
C GLY A 118 -6.11 -14.88 5.85
N PHE A 119 -7.13 -15.72 5.77
CA PHE A 119 -7.40 -16.71 6.82
C PHE A 119 -6.43 -17.90 6.73
N GLY A 120 -5.83 -18.25 7.86
CA GLY A 120 -4.91 -19.38 7.97
C GLY A 120 -3.51 -19.14 7.40
N GLY A 121 -3.28 -18.01 6.71
CA GLY A 121 -1.99 -17.71 6.09
C GLY A 121 -0.85 -17.60 7.11
N ASN A 122 -1.12 -17.14 8.33
CA ASN A 122 -0.11 -17.18 9.40
C ASN A 122 0.25 -18.59 9.83
N THR A 123 -0.67 -19.56 9.75
CA THR A 123 -0.36 -20.97 9.99
C THR A 123 0.61 -21.51 8.95
N GLU A 124 0.44 -21.15 7.66
CA GLU A 124 1.37 -21.48 6.60
C GLU A 124 2.75 -20.84 6.84
N ASN A 125 2.78 -19.57 7.21
CA ASN A 125 4.02 -18.84 7.52
C ASN A 125 4.76 -19.45 8.72
N ILE A 126 4.06 -19.84 9.78
CA ILE A 126 4.63 -20.53 10.93
C ILE A 126 5.22 -21.87 10.51
N SER A 127 4.49 -22.65 9.71
CA SER A 127 4.97 -23.94 9.20
C SER A 127 6.23 -23.76 8.34
N LEU A 128 6.27 -22.72 7.49
CA LEU A 128 7.41 -22.38 6.66
C LEU A 128 8.62 -21.97 7.53
N LEU A 129 8.40 -21.15 8.56
CA LEU A 129 9.44 -20.75 9.50
C LEU A 129 10.03 -21.96 10.24
N GLU A 130 9.18 -22.86 10.74
CA GLU A 130 9.61 -24.07 11.42
C GLU A 130 10.38 -25.02 10.48
N HIS A 131 9.95 -25.13 9.22
CA HIS A 131 10.60 -25.96 8.22
C HIS A 131 11.98 -25.44 7.84
N VAL A 132 12.09 -24.14 7.56
CA VAL A 132 13.36 -23.52 7.11
C VAL A 132 14.40 -23.48 8.22
N THR A 133 13.98 -23.15 9.44
CA THR A 133 14.92 -22.92 10.54
C THR A 133 15.17 -24.16 11.42
N GLY A 134 14.28 -25.15 11.38
CA GLY A 134 14.25 -26.26 12.33
C GLY A 134 13.81 -25.88 13.75
N TYR A 135 13.43 -24.62 13.97
CA TYR A 135 12.97 -24.13 15.27
C TYR A 135 11.46 -24.36 15.45
N LYS A 136 11.02 -24.36 16.72
CA LYS A 136 9.59 -24.49 17.05
C LYS A 136 9.05 -23.16 17.59
N VAL A 137 8.01 -22.65 16.93
CA VAL A 137 7.33 -21.43 17.34
C VAL A 137 6.66 -21.62 18.69
N GLY A 138 6.82 -20.65 19.58
CA GLY A 138 6.34 -20.69 20.97
C GLY A 138 7.27 -21.44 21.94
N LYS A 139 8.33 -22.13 21.45
CA LYS A 139 9.34 -22.79 22.29
C LYS A 139 10.74 -22.20 22.10
N THR A 140 11.18 -22.11 20.85
CA THR A 140 12.55 -21.69 20.50
C THR A 140 12.61 -20.33 19.80
N VAL A 141 11.54 -19.95 19.11
CA VAL A 141 11.33 -18.64 18.46
C VAL A 141 9.91 -18.19 18.74
N SER A 142 9.66 -16.89 18.65
CA SER A 142 8.32 -16.30 18.73
C SER A 142 7.87 -15.83 17.36
N TYR A 143 6.56 -15.90 17.09
CA TYR A 143 5.96 -15.37 15.89
C TYR A 143 4.81 -14.44 16.26
N PHE A 144 4.76 -13.28 15.58
CA PHE A 144 3.75 -12.25 15.74
C PHE A 144 3.18 -11.86 14.40
N TYR A 145 1.90 -11.53 14.36
CA TYR A 145 1.21 -11.00 13.20
C TYR A 145 0.84 -9.54 13.44
N TYR A 146 1.40 -8.63 12.67
CA TYR A 146 1.18 -7.20 12.78
C TYR A 146 1.06 -6.55 11.40
N PRO A 147 -0.09 -6.68 10.71
CA PRO A 147 -0.28 -6.08 9.39
C PRO A 147 -0.22 -4.56 9.49
N LEU A 148 0.74 -3.98 8.78
CA LEU A 148 0.90 -2.53 8.69
C LEU A 148 -0.14 -1.98 7.70
N THR A 149 -0.98 -1.06 8.18
CA THR A 149 -1.97 -0.36 7.37
C THR A 149 -1.99 1.12 7.74
N LYS A 150 -2.14 2.00 6.75
CA LYS A 150 -2.17 3.46 6.97
C LYS A 150 -3.32 3.93 7.88
N GLN A 151 -4.37 3.13 8.03
CA GLN A 151 -5.63 3.51 8.67
C GLN A 151 -5.85 3.01 10.11
N ASN A 152 -4.91 2.26 10.71
CA ASN A 152 -5.12 1.66 12.02
C ASN A 152 -4.88 2.64 13.18
N ASN A 153 -5.95 3.29 13.64
CA ASN A 153 -5.93 4.07 14.90
C ASN A 153 -5.75 3.18 16.16
N LYS A 154 -5.93 1.87 16.05
CA LYS A 154 -5.78 0.89 17.14
C LYS A 154 -5.07 -0.34 16.61
N PRO A 155 -3.73 -0.39 16.68
CA PRO A 155 -2.97 -1.52 16.19
C PRO A 155 -3.33 -2.81 16.95
N ILE A 156 -3.54 -3.88 16.19
CA ILE A 156 -3.84 -5.23 16.70
C ILE A 156 -2.63 -6.10 16.39
N ILE A 157 -2.08 -6.74 17.43
CA ILE A 157 -0.97 -7.67 17.28
C ILE A 157 -1.45 -9.08 17.62
N GLY A 158 -1.33 -10.00 16.66
CA GLY A 158 -1.58 -11.41 16.84
C GLY A 158 -0.39 -12.10 17.51
N THR A 159 -0.63 -12.84 18.58
CA THR A 159 0.36 -13.66 19.27
C THR A 159 -0.17 -15.09 19.40
N GLN A 160 0.69 -16.08 19.64
CA GLN A 160 0.24 -17.47 19.76
C GLN A 160 -0.78 -17.70 20.87
N ASN A 161 -0.64 -17.00 21.98
CA ASN A 161 -1.45 -17.20 23.18
C ASN A 161 -2.31 -15.97 23.56
N GLY A 162 -2.35 -14.95 22.69
CA GLY A 162 -3.07 -13.70 22.96
C GLY A 162 -2.46 -12.82 24.06
N LYS A 163 -1.30 -13.19 24.60
CA LYS A 163 -0.66 -12.46 25.70
C LYS A 163 0.18 -11.29 25.18
N THR A 164 0.22 -10.23 25.96
CA THR A 164 1.04 -9.05 25.72
C THR A 164 2.53 -9.39 25.75
N ASP A 165 3.28 -8.90 24.77
CA ASP A 165 4.74 -8.92 24.77
C ASP A 165 5.27 -7.55 25.16
N GLU A 166 5.84 -7.44 26.35
CA GLU A 166 6.33 -6.18 26.90
C GLU A 166 7.51 -5.58 26.09
N LYS A 167 8.31 -6.44 25.43
CA LYS A 167 9.44 -5.98 24.60
C LYS A 167 8.92 -5.26 23.36
N LEU A 168 7.92 -5.86 22.70
CA LEU A 168 7.27 -5.23 21.55
C LEU A 168 6.55 -3.94 21.94
N VAL A 169 5.84 -3.91 23.08
CA VAL A 169 5.18 -2.70 23.58
C VAL A 169 6.19 -1.57 23.78
N LYS A 170 7.29 -1.84 24.45
CA LYS A 170 8.36 -0.86 24.68
C LYS A 170 8.97 -0.37 23.38
N LEU A 171 9.27 -1.29 22.46
CA LEU A 171 9.97 -1.00 21.22
C LEU A 171 9.13 -0.13 20.28
N LEU A 172 7.86 -0.48 20.16
CA LEU A 172 6.94 0.25 19.28
C LEU A 172 6.44 1.57 19.89
N SER A 173 6.72 1.83 21.18
CA SER A 173 6.28 3.02 21.94
C SER A 173 4.84 3.44 21.67
N LEU A 174 4.00 2.46 21.36
CA LEU A 174 2.61 2.70 21.05
C LEU A 174 1.90 3.10 22.34
N LYS A 175 1.94 4.39 22.66
CA LYS A 175 1.29 5.02 23.82
C LYS A 175 -0.23 4.81 23.85
N LYS A 176 -0.84 4.21 22.81
CA LYS A 176 -2.27 4.10 22.63
C LYS A 176 -2.68 2.68 22.32
N ASN A 177 -3.31 2.02 23.29
CA ASN A 177 -4.26 0.91 23.14
C ASN A 177 -3.89 -0.17 22.11
N ILE A 178 -2.65 -0.70 22.15
CA ILE A 178 -2.34 -1.93 21.41
C ILE A 178 -3.17 -3.05 21.99
N LYS A 179 -3.88 -3.76 21.13
CA LYS A 179 -4.62 -4.94 21.51
C LYS A 179 -3.83 -6.19 21.10
N PHE A 180 -3.37 -6.97 22.07
CA PHE A 180 -2.81 -8.29 21.83
C PHE A 180 -3.94 -9.32 21.85
N VAL A 181 -3.98 -10.17 20.82
CA VAL A 181 -4.99 -11.23 20.67
C VAL A 181 -4.33 -12.47 20.10
N ALA A 182 -5.05 -13.59 20.06
CA ALA A 182 -4.58 -14.78 19.33
C ALA A 182 -4.42 -14.45 17.83
N ILE A 183 -3.45 -15.09 17.15
CA ILE A 183 -3.17 -14.86 15.72
C ILE A 183 -4.43 -15.01 14.88
N SER A 184 -5.19 -16.07 15.07
CA SER A 184 -6.45 -16.29 14.35
C SER A 184 -7.47 -15.17 14.58
N THR A 185 -7.55 -14.64 15.80
CA THR A 185 -8.40 -13.48 16.11
C THR A 185 -7.91 -12.22 15.39
N ALA A 186 -6.60 -12.01 15.32
CA ALA A 186 -6.02 -10.87 14.59
C ALA A 186 -6.30 -10.96 13.08
N GLU A 187 -6.20 -12.15 12.48
CA GLU A 187 -6.59 -12.41 11.08
C GLU A 187 -8.06 -12.04 10.84
N HIS A 188 -8.97 -12.51 11.71
CA HIS A 188 -10.41 -12.20 11.57
C HIS A 188 -10.70 -10.71 11.69
N LEU A 189 -10.08 -10.03 12.66
CA LEU A 189 -10.28 -8.58 12.84
C LEU A 189 -9.74 -7.79 11.65
N HIS A 190 -8.57 -8.19 11.11
CA HIS A 190 -8.02 -7.59 9.89
C HIS A 190 -8.97 -7.81 8.69
N ALA A 191 -9.42 -9.04 8.50
CA ALA A 191 -10.36 -9.39 7.43
C ALA A 191 -11.67 -8.59 7.53
N ILE A 192 -12.26 -8.45 8.73
CA ILE A 192 -13.47 -7.63 8.94
C ILE A 192 -13.22 -6.18 8.51
N ASN A 193 -12.08 -5.60 8.88
CA ASN A 193 -11.76 -4.22 8.52
C ASN A 193 -11.64 -4.05 6.99
N ILE A 194 -10.96 -4.98 6.31
CA ILE A 194 -10.82 -4.97 4.84
C ILE A 194 -12.18 -5.13 4.17
N LEU A 195 -12.98 -6.12 4.57
CA LEU A 195 -14.30 -6.37 3.99
C LEU A 195 -15.25 -5.19 4.21
N LYS A 196 -15.28 -4.61 5.41
CA LYS A 196 -16.09 -3.42 5.71
C LYS A 196 -15.76 -2.29 4.75
N ARG A 197 -14.47 -1.94 4.60
CA ARG A 197 -14.02 -0.87 3.72
C ARG A 197 -14.43 -1.12 2.26
N PHE A 198 -14.11 -2.31 1.72
CA PHE A 198 -14.40 -2.61 0.33
C PHE A 198 -15.88 -2.80 0.04
N SER A 199 -16.67 -3.26 1.00
CA SER A 199 -18.14 -3.29 0.86
C SER A 199 -18.72 -1.89 0.74
N GLU A 200 -18.24 -0.93 1.53
CA GLU A 200 -18.63 0.47 1.47
C GLU A 200 -18.28 1.09 0.13
N ILE A 201 -17.00 0.98 -0.30
CA ILE A 201 -16.52 1.48 -1.60
C ILE A 201 -17.34 0.87 -2.73
N THR A 202 -17.57 -0.45 -2.72
CA THR A 202 -18.32 -1.14 -3.77
C THR A 202 -19.77 -0.66 -3.83
N CYS A 203 -20.43 -0.50 -2.69
CA CYS A 203 -21.80 0.04 -2.61
C CYS A 203 -21.86 1.43 -3.26
N ILE A 204 -20.93 2.32 -2.92
CA ILE A 204 -20.85 3.66 -3.48
C ILE A 204 -20.66 3.60 -5.01
N LEU A 205 -19.70 2.80 -5.49
CA LEU A 205 -19.40 2.65 -6.91
C LEU A 205 -20.62 2.14 -7.70
N GLU A 206 -21.33 1.15 -7.17
CA GLU A 206 -22.50 0.59 -7.82
C GLU A 206 -23.67 1.59 -7.84
N VAL A 207 -23.94 2.28 -6.73
CA VAL A 207 -25.00 3.29 -6.66
C VAL A 207 -24.71 4.47 -7.61
N CYS A 208 -23.46 4.92 -7.68
CA CYS A 208 -23.06 6.01 -8.57
C CYS A 208 -23.21 5.69 -10.07
N LYS A 209 -23.31 4.41 -10.46
CA LYS A 209 -23.62 4.04 -11.86
C LYS A 209 -25.04 4.44 -12.28
N PHE A 210 -25.98 4.52 -11.34
CA PHE A 210 -27.39 4.87 -11.62
C PHE A 210 -27.66 6.37 -11.51
N THR A 211 -26.67 7.17 -11.05
CA THR A 211 -26.83 8.62 -10.90
C THR A 211 -26.62 9.30 -12.24
N LYS A 212 -27.73 9.71 -12.89
CA LYS A 212 -27.71 10.28 -14.26
C LYS A 212 -27.89 11.80 -14.28
N ASP A 213 -28.64 12.35 -13.34
CA ASP A 213 -28.95 13.78 -13.32
C ASP A 213 -27.93 14.58 -12.53
N ASN A 214 -27.71 15.83 -12.99
CA ASN A 214 -26.70 16.72 -12.40
C ASN A 214 -27.08 17.23 -11.01
N ALA A 215 -28.36 17.31 -10.67
CA ALA A 215 -28.80 17.79 -9.36
C ALA A 215 -28.45 16.75 -8.30
N THR A 216 -28.78 15.46 -8.53
CA THR A 216 -28.39 14.35 -7.64
C THR A 216 -26.87 14.21 -7.56
N LYS A 217 -26.14 14.40 -8.68
CA LYS A 217 -24.66 14.42 -8.65
C LYS A 217 -24.12 15.52 -7.74
N ALA A 218 -24.65 16.74 -7.84
CA ALA A 218 -24.22 17.85 -7.00
C ALA A 218 -24.52 17.64 -5.52
N GLU A 219 -25.65 17.03 -5.20
CA GLU A 219 -26.05 16.73 -3.82
C GLU A 219 -25.20 15.60 -3.22
N LEU A 220 -24.93 14.55 -3.97
CA LEU A 220 -24.01 13.48 -3.55
C LEU A 220 -22.59 13.99 -3.37
N ASN A 221 -22.18 14.96 -4.17
CA ASN A 221 -20.88 15.60 -4.06
C ASN A 221 -20.69 16.45 -2.81
N SER A 222 -21.74 17.02 -2.26
CA SER A 222 -21.69 17.76 -1.00
C SER A 222 -21.43 16.86 0.22
N ASN A 223 -21.55 15.55 0.05
CA ASN A 223 -21.34 14.53 1.06
C ASN A 223 -19.91 13.92 0.96
N GLU A 224 -19.59 12.97 1.83
CA GLU A 224 -18.29 12.29 1.95
C GLU A 224 -17.78 11.62 0.65
N LEU A 225 -18.63 11.46 -0.37
CA LEU A 225 -18.25 10.87 -1.66
C LEU A 225 -17.19 11.70 -2.42
N ASN A 226 -17.13 12.98 -2.15
CA ASN A 226 -16.15 13.89 -2.75
C ASN A 226 -14.71 13.62 -2.32
N THR A 227 -14.54 12.91 -1.22
CA THR A 227 -13.22 12.59 -0.63
C THR A 227 -12.69 11.24 -1.06
N ILE A 228 -13.48 10.40 -1.75
CA ILE A 228 -13.07 9.08 -2.21
C ILE A 228 -12.50 9.20 -3.62
N PHE A 229 -11.21 8.98 -3.78
CA PHE A 229 -10.52 8.96 -5.07
C PHE A 229 -10.09 7.55 -5.47
N LEU A 230 -9.57 7.41 -6.68
CA LEU A 230 -8.99 6.14 -7.15
C LEU A 230 -7.93 5.60 -6.18
N ASP A 231 -7.12 6.50 -5.60
CA ASP A 231 -6.13 6.17 -4.58
C ASP A 231 -6.74 5.41 -3.40
N ASP A 232 -7.89 5.90 -2.89
CA ASP A 232 -8.61 5.27 -1.78
C ASP A 232 -9.26 3.95 -2.17
N MET A 233 -9.75 3.84 -3.41
CA MET A 233 -10.40 2.62 -3.92
C MET A 233 -9.42 1.47 -4.10
N VAL A 234 -8.15 1.79 -4.39
CA VAL A 234 -7.10 0.80 -4.64
C VAL A 234 -6.32 0.44 -3.37
N ASP A 235 -6.27 1.35 -2.40
CA ASP A 235 -5.53 1.14 -1.15
C ASP A 235 -6.01 -0.12 -0.40
N ASN A 236 -5.09 -1.02 -0.05
CA ASN A 236 -5.31 -2.34 0.53
C ASN A 236 -5.98 -3.40 -0.39
N LEU A 237 -5.97 -3.21 -1.70
CA LEU A 237 -6.47 -4.19 -2.67
C LEU A 237 -5.68 -5.51 -2.60
N PHE A 238 -4.39 -5.44 -2.27
CA PHE A 238 -3.55 -6.59 -1.97
C PHE A 238 -4.13 -7.46 -0.84
N ASP A 239 -4.54 -6.84 0.26
CA ASP A 239 -5.10 -7.57 1.41
C ASP A 239 -6.45 -8.20 1.07
N LEU A 240 -7.28 -7.52 0.27
CA LEU A 240 -8.55 -8.09 -0.23
C LEU A 240 -8.31 -9.31 -1.12
N ARG A 241 -7.32 -9.25 -2.02
CA ARG A 241 -6.92 -10.38 -2.88
C ARG A 241 -6.38 -11.54 -2.06
N SER A 242 -5.53 -11.26 -1.07
CA SER A 242 -4.98 -12.26 -0.14
C SER A 242 -6.09 -12.95 0.65
N LEU A 243 -7.11 -12.18 1.09
CA LEU A 243 -8.28 -12.73 1.74
C LEU A 243 -9.09 -13.62 0.78
N GLY A 244 -9.30 -13.18 -0.47
CA GLY A 244 -9.99 -13.96 -1.48
C GLY A 244 -9.33 -15.30 -1.80
N SER A 245 -8.00 -15.34 -1.80
CA SER A 245 -7.25 -16.57 -2.07
C SER A 245 -7.28 -17.59 -0.92
N SER A 246 -7.77 -17.20 0.27
CA SER A 246 -7.89 -18.09 1.42
C SER A 246 -9.22 -18.85 1.50
N PHE A 247 -10.14 -18.61 0.56
CA PHE A 247 -11.41 -19.34 0.50
C PHE A 247 -11.43 -20.35 -0.62
N GLU A 248 -11.83 -21.57 -0.29
CA GLU A 248 -12.14 -22.62 -1.26
C GLU A 248 -13.67 -22.70 -1.47
N GLY A 249 -14.06 -22.74 -2.73
CA GLY A 249 -15.48 -22.89 -3.11
C GLY A 249 -16.30 -21.60 -3.07
N ALA A 250 -17.62 -21.75 -3.29
CA ALA A 250 -18.57 -20.65 -3.34
C ALA A 250 -19.14 -20.37 -1.94
N SER A 251 -18.77 -19.24 -1.35
CA SER A 251 -19.32 -18.74 -0.10
C SER A 251 -19.83 -17.31 -0.27
N SER A 252 -20.67 -16.83 0.63
CA SER A 252 -21.13 -15.42 0.61
C SER A 252 -19.95 -14.46 0.67
N LEU A 253 -18.89 -14.78 1.42
CA LEU A 253 -17.67 -13.98 1.50
C LEU A 253 -16.92 -13.96 0.16
N THR A 254 -16.82 -15.08 -0.53
CA THR A 254 -16.21 -15.16 -1.87
C THR A 254 -16.93 -14.24 -2.85
N TYR A 255 -18.28 -14.23 -2.83
CA TYR A 255 -19.05 -13.33 -3.68
C TYR A 255 -18.85 -11.86 -3.33
N MET A 256 -18.78 -11.50 -2.03
CA MET A 256 -18.49 -10.13 -1.59
C MET A 256 -17.11 -9.67 -2.07
N ILE A 257 -16.08 -10.50 -1.88
CA ILE A 257 -14.71 -10.18 -2.29
C ILE A 257 -14.61 -10.01 -3.80
N ASN A 258 -15.16 -10.96 -4.57
CA ASN A 258 -15.18 -10.89 -6.02
C ASN A 258 -16.02 -9.72 -6.54
N GLY A 259 -17.11 -9.39 -5.87
CA GLY A 259 -17.92 -8.19 -6.16
C GLY A 259 -17.12 -6.92 -5.95
N SER A 260 -16.36 -6.84 -4.86
CA SER A 260 -15.51 -5.68 -4.55
C SER A 260 -14.35 -5.52 -5.55
N LEU A 261 -13.68 -6.60 -5.91
CA LEU A 261 -12.63 -6.58 -6.94
C LEU A 261 -13.19 -6.10 -8.29
N LYS A 262 -14.34 -6.67 -8.71
CA LYS A 262 -15.04 -6.26 -9.94
C LYS A 262 -15.56 -4.82 -9.88
N GLY A 263 -15.93 -4.33 -8.70
CA GLY A 263 -16.34 -2.95 -8.47
C GLY A 263 -15.22 -1.96 -8.83
N VAL A 264 -14.00 -2.21 -8.32
CA VAL A 264 -12.81 -1.39 -8.62
C VAL A 264 -12.43 -1.47 -10.10
N ASP A 265 -12.39 -2.68 -10.68
CA ASP A 265 -12.09 -2.86 -12.11
C ASP A 265 -13.17 -2.22 -13.01
N GLY A 266 -14.44 -2.28 -12.59
CA GLY A 266 -15.56 -1.63 -13.25
C GLY A 266 -15.47 -0.11 -13.20
N TYR A 267 -14.96 0.44 -12.09
CA TYR A 267 -14.71 1.87 -11.96
C TYR A 267 -13.63 2.36 -12.93
N ILE A 268 -12.53 1.62 -13.09
CA ILE A 268 -11.50 1.99 -14.07
C ILE A 268 -12.07 2.07 -15.49
N LYS A 269 -12.91 1.11 -15.87
CA LYS A 269 -13.61 1.16 -17.17
C LYS A 269 -14.52 2.39 -17.29
N LYS A 270 -15.30 2.69 -16.24
CA LYS A 270 -16.14 3.89 -16.18
C LYS A 270 -15.33 5.15 -16.35
N LEU A 271 -14.19 5.28 -15.64
CA LEU A 271 -13.31 6.45 -15.74
C LEU A 271 -12.81 6.66 -17.19
N ILE A 272 -12.39 5.58 -17.86
CA ILE A 272 -11.99 5.63 -19.28
C ILE A 272 -13.13 6.09 -20.17
N ASP A 273 -14.34 5.57 -19.96
CA ASP A 273 -15.53 5.95 -20.73
C ASP A 273 -15.90 7.43 -20.49
N GLU A 274 -15.78 7.93 -19.25
CA GLU A 274 -16.01 9.36 -18.96
C GLU A 274 -14.96 10.26 -19.62
N ILE A 275 -13.68 9.86 -19.64
CA ILE A 275 -12.63 10.58 -20.38
C ILE A 275 -13.00 10.65 -21.87
N ARG A 276 -13.47 9.55 -22.47
CA ARG A 276 -13.92 9.54 -23.88
C ARG A 276 -15.14 10.45 -24.09
N LEU A 277 -16.08 10.50 -23.14
CA LEU A 277 -17.20 11.43 -23.21
C LEU A 277 -16.78 12.87 -23.11
N VAL A 278 -15.76 13.19 -22.30
CA VAL A 278 -15.18 14.54 -22.22
C VAL A 278 -14.58 14.95 -23.55
N LEU A 279 -13.80 14.07 -24.19
CA LEU A 279 -13.27 14.32 -25.54
C LEU A 279 -14.38 14.62 -26.54
N LYS A 280 -15.44 13.81 -26.54
CA LYS A 280 -16.55 13.97 -27.47
C LYS A 280 -17.35 15.27 -27.22
N ARG A 281 -17.64 15.60 -25.96
CA ARG A 281 -18.41 16.80 -25.58
C ARG A 281 -17.68 18.10 -25.92
N ASN A 282 -16.34 18.10 -25.83
CA ASN A 282 -15.51 19.26 -26.13
C ASN A 282 -14.95 19.21 -27.56
N GLU A 283 -15.43 18.31 -28.42
CA GLU A 283 -15.00 18.15 -29.82
C GLU A 283 -13.48 18.00 -30.00
N LEU A 284 -12.82 17.43 -29.00
CA LEU A 284 -11.37 17.27 -28.96
C LEU A 284 -10.93 16.09 -29.84
N LYS A 285 -9.91 16.30 -30.66
CA LYS A 285 -9.32 15.27 -31.50
C LYS A 285 -8.24 14.52 -30.71
N ALA A 286 -8.27 13.20 -30.70
CA ALA A 286 -7.28 12.37 -30.00
C ALA A 286 -5.81 12.71 -30.38
N SER A 287 -5.56 13.08 -31.64
CA SER A 287 -4.23 13.48 -32.12
C SER A 287 -3.75 14.86 -31.61
N ARG A 288 -4.66 15.69 -31.10
CA ARG A 288 -4.36 17.03 -30.55
C ARG A 288 -4.65 17.13 -29.06
N THR A 289 -4.86 16.00 -28.39
CA THR A 289 -5.12 15.94 -26.95
C THR A 289 -4.04 15.13 -26.27
N LYS A 290 -3.56 15.61 -25.13
CA LYS A 290 -2.68 14.90 -24.23
C LYS A 290 -3.45 14.58 -22.95
N ILE A 291 -3.34 13.35 -22.45
CA ILE A 291 -3.87 12.96 -21.15
C ILE A 291 -2.71 12.80 -20.18
N LEU A 292 -2.82 13.48 -19.05
CA LEU A 292 -1.90 13.34 -17.93
C LEU A 292 -2.60 12.64 -16.77
N LEU A 293 -2.05 11.50 -16.34
CA LEU A 293 -2.47 10.79 -15.14
C LEU A 293 -1.64 11.32 -13.98
N LEU A 294 -2.19 12.24 -13.19
CA LEU A 294 -1.52 12.77 -12.02
C LEU A 294 -1.83 11.87 -10.81
N TRP A 295 -0.83 11.12 -10.40
CA TRP A 295 -0.89 10.26 -9.23
C TRP A 295 0.46 10.26 -8.51
N SER A 296 0.52 10.97 -7.39
CA SER A 296 1.72 11.07 -6.54
C SER A 296 1.93 9.77 -5.77
N LEU A 297 2.44 8.74 -6.47
CA LEU A 297 2.68 7.42 -5.89
C LEU A 297 4.01 7.36 -5.15
N ASP A 298 3.98 6.65 -4.04
CA ASP A 298 5.19 6.32 -3.31
C ASP A 298 5.88 5.10 -3.93
N THR A 299 7.02 5.31 -4.55
CA THR A 299 7.82 4.27 -5.19
C THR A 299 8.26 3.17 -4.21
N TYR A 300 8.34 3.50 -2.94
CA TYR A 300 8.85 2.61 -1.88
C TYR A 300 7.75 2.01 -1.01
N GLU A 301 6.48 2.24 -1.31
CA GLU A 301 5.41 1.59 -0.53
C GLU A 301 5.54 0.05 -0.58
N MET A 302 5.14 -0.59 0.51
CA MET A 302 5.29 -2.03 0.71
C MET A 302 4.51 -2.84 -0.33
N LYS A 303 3.32 -2.37 -0.69
CA LYS A 303 2.41 -3.03 -1.64
C LYS A 303 2.39 -2.26 -2.97
N GLY A 304 2.32 -2.97 -4.09
CA GLY A 304 2.42 -2.40 -5.43
C GLY A 304 1.10 -2.23 -6.17
N GLU A 305 -0.05 -2.35 -5.49
CA GLU A 305 -1.35 -2.33 -6.14
C GLU A 305 -1.69 -1.01 -6.85
N LYS A 306 -1.21 0.12 -6.34
CA LYS A 306 -1.45 1.44 -6.96
C LYS A 306 -0.67 1.58 -8.26
N HIS A 307 0.58 1.15 -8.28
CA HIS A 307 1.39 1.11 -9.50
C HIS A 307 0.77 0.19 -10.56
N GLU A 308 0.30 -1.00 -10.16
CA GLU A 308 -0.41 -1.94 -11.05
C GLU A 308 -1.63 -1.26 -11.71
N LYS A 309 -2.42 -0.53 -10.92
CA LYS A 309 -3.62 0.13 -11.43
C LYS A 309 -3.33 1.36 -12.27
N LEU A 310 -2.24 2.08 -11.99
CA LEU A 310 -1.76 3.17 -12.84
C LEU A 310 -1.34 2.63 -14.21
N ASP A 311 -0.53 1.58 -14.24
CA ASP A 311 -0.08 0.94 -15.49
C ASP A 311 -1.27 0.38 -16.30
N GLU A 312 -2.26 -0.22 -15.62
CA GLU A 312 -3.51 -0.69 -16.24
C GLU A 312 -4.28 0.45 -16.89
N LEU A 313 -4.45 1.57 -16.17
CA LEU A 313 -5.19 2.75 -16.66
C LEU A 313 -4.48 3.39 -17.84
N GLU A 314 -3.17 3.60 -17.74
CA GLU A 314 -2.34 4.17 -18.79
C GLU A 314 -2.37 3.30 -20.06
N THR A 315 -2.19 1.98 -19.92
CA THR A 315 -2.24 1.04 -21.05
C THR A 315 -3.58 1.09 -21.76
N LYS A 316 -4.68 1.03 -21.01
CA LYS A 316 -6.03 1.04 -21.59
C LYS A 316 -6.37 2.39 -22.26
N LEU A 317 -5.86 3.50 -21.74
CA LEU A 317 -6.07 4.82 -22.38
C LEU A 317 -5.27 4.96 -23.65
N LYS A 318 -4.06 4.40 -23.73
CA LYS A 318 -3.23 4.38 -24.95
C LYS A 318 -3.89 3.68 -26.13
N ASP A 319 -4.83 2.77 -25.87
CA ASP A 319 -5.64 2.14 -26.94
C ASP A 319 -6.56 3.15 -27.67
N TYR A 320 -6.87 4.28 -27.04
CA TYR A 320 -7.76 5.32 -27.60
C TYR A 320 -7.05 6.61 -27.94
N ILE A 321 -6.00 6.96 -27.22
CA ILE A 321 -5.28 8.23 -27.32
C ILE A 321 -3.79 7.93 -27.29
N GLY A 322 -3.08 8.30 -28.35
CA GLY A 322 -1.66 8.00 -28.49
C GLY A 322 -0.76 8.77 -27.49
N ASP A 323 -1.23 9.88 -26.92
CA ASP A 323 -0.45 10.72 -26.01
C ASP A 323 -1.02 10.65 -24.58
N VAL A 324 -0.61 9.64 -23.84
CA VAL A 324 -0.97 9.43 -22.42
C VAL A 324 0.31 9.28 -21.63
N GLU A 325 0.45 10.06 -20.57
CA GLU A 325 1.63 10.07 -19.71
C GLU A 325 1.22 10.10 -18.24
N SER A 326 1.95 9.38 -17.41
CA SER A 326 1.82 9.42 -15.95
C SER A 326 2.81 10.42 -15.37
N ILE A 327 2.33 11.32 -14.51
CA ILE A 327 3.15 12.34 -13.84
C ILE A 327 2.99 12.26 -12.32
N GLN A 328 4.06 12.63 -11.62
CA GLN A 328 4.12 12.58 -10.15
C GLN A 328 3.84 13.94 -9.49
N LYS A 329 3.97 15.03 -10.24
CA LYS A 329 3.83 16.39 -9.72
C LYS A 329 3.05 17.27 -10.68
N SER A 330 2.19 18.13 -10.14
CA SER A 330 1.44 19.10 -10.93
C SER A 330 2.32 20.15 -11.65
N LEU A 331 3.56 20.34 -11.17
CA LEU A 331 4.54 21.23 -11.83
C LEU A 331 5.11 20.64 -13.13
N ASP A 332 4.94 19.33 -13.36
CA ASP A 332 5.42 18.66 -14.57
C ASP A 332 4.42 18.77 -15.74
N ILE A 333 3.38 19.61 -15.59
CA ILE A 333 2.39 19.86 -16.63
C ILE A 333 2.95 20.89 -17.61
N PHE A 334 3.32 20.43 -18.79
CA PHE A 334 3.74 21.29 -19.89
C PHE A 334 2.69 21.26 -20.99
N GLN A 335 2.20 22.42 -21.40
CA GLN A 335 1.38 22.58 -22.60
C GLN A 335 2.27 22.84 -23.80
N ASN A 336 2.21 21.91 -24.75
CA ASN A 336 2.67 22.13 -26.12
C ASN A 336 1.41 22.17 -26.96
N ASP A 337 1.13 23.06 -27.82
CA ASP A 337 0.05 23.15 -28.85
C ASP A 337 -1.13 22.13 -28.78
N LYS A 338 -1.25 21.36 -27.70
CA LYS A 338 -2.27 20.34 -27.46
C LYS A 338 -3.15 20.70 -26.26
N THR A 339 -4.43 20.38 -26.37
CA THR A 339 -5.33 20.45 -25.22
C THR A 339 -4.94 19.38 -24.19
N VAL A 340 -4.78 19.79 -22.95
CA VAL A 340 -4.37 18.89 -21.86
C VAL A 340 -5.58 18.54 -20.99
N ILE A 341 -5.79 17.23 -20.82
CA ILE A 341 -6.73 16.67 -19.84
C ILE A 341 -5.90 16.07 -18.70
N VAL A 342 -6.13 16.54 -17.49
CA VAL A 342 -5.47 16.00 -16.29
C VAL A 342 -6.45 15.17 -15.48
N VAL A 343 -6.09 13.92 -15.21
CA VAL A 343 -6.86 13.02 -14.34
C VAL A 343 -6.19 13.01 -12.97
N ALA A 344 -6.83 13.63 -11.98
CA ALA A 344 -6.34 13.65 -10.60
C ALA A 344 -6.78 12.36 -9.87
N CYS A 345 -5.82 11.51 -9.50
CA CYS A 345 -6.09 10.20 -8.94
C CYS A 345 -6.20 10.19 -7.41
N SER A 346 -5.74 11.25 -6.73
CA SER A 346 -5.89 11.44 -5.28
C SER A 346 -6.39 12.84 -4.92
N GLN A 347 -6.88 13.02 -3.69
CA GLN A 347 -7.27 14.33 -3.17
C GLN A 347 -6.08 15.30 -3.17
N LEU A 348 -4.90 14.83 -2.74
CA LEU A 348 -3.68 15.65 -2.70
C LEU A 348 -3.29 16.15 -4.10
N ASP A 349 -3.38 15.28 -5.11
CA ASP A 349 -3.09 15.63 -6.50
C ASP A 349 -4.08 16.70 -7.00
N TYR A 350 -5.37 16.53 -6.70
CA TYR A 350 -6.39 17.49 -7.08
C TYR A 350 -6.18 18.85 -6.43
N ASP A 351 -5.89 18.87 -5.12
CA ASP A 351 -5.63 20.12 -4.39
C ASP A 351 -4.37 20.81 -4.90
N SER A 352 -3.35 20.05 -5.32
CA SER A 352 -2.13 20.58 -5.90
C SER A 352 -2.38 21.29 -7.25
N LEU A 353 -3.32 20.75 -8.06
CA LEU A 353 -3.73 21.39 -9.31
C LEU A 353 -4.46 22.72 -9.07
N LEU A 354 -5.35 22.77 -8.09
CA LEU A 354 -6.09 24.00 -7.77
C LEU A 354 -5.19 25.11 -7.21
N ASN A 355 -4.13 24.74 -6.49
CA ASN A 355 -3.19 25.70 -5.92
C ASN A 355 -2.17 26.23 -6.94
N ASN A 356 -1.88 25.47 -7.99
CA ASN A 356 -1.01 25.89 -9.09
C ASN A 356 -1.85 26.63 -10.12
N LYS A 357 -1.79 27.96 -10.10
CA LYS A 357 -2.39 28.80 -11.15
C LYS A 357 -1.53 28.66 -12.42
N ASN A 358 -1.94 27.77 -13.30
CA ASN A 358 -1.45 27.77 -14.67
C ASN A 358 -2.30 28.77 -15.47
N ASP A 359 -1.65 29.61 -16.29
CA ASP A 359 -2.35 30.54 -17.21
C ASP A 359 -3.05 29.78 -18.35
N ASP A 360 -2.90 28.47 -18.40
CA ASP A 360 -3.38 27.60 -19.46
C ASP A 360 -4.73 26.96 -19.14
N GLU A 361 -5.61 26.82 -20.11
CA GLU A 361 -6.90 26.18 -19.98
C GLU A 361 -6.72 24.65 -19.80
N LEU A 362 -6.99 24.14 -18.61
CA LEU A 362 -6.91 22.71 -18.26
C LEU A 362 -8.30 22.12 -18.05
N ILE A 363 -8.50 20.91 -18.59
CA ILE A 363 -9.66 20.10 -18.27
C ILE A 363 -9.22 19.11 -17.17
N ILE A 364 -9.75 19.26 -15.97
CA ILE A 364 -9.42 18.41 -14.83
C ILE A 364 -10.55 17.41 -14.61
N ILE A 365 -10.22 16.13 -14.54
CA ILE A 365 -11.14 15.06 -14.20
C ILE A 365 -10.73 14.53 -12.83
N LYS A 366 -11.65 14.60 -11.86
CA LYS A 366 -11.47 13.93 -10.59
C LYS A 366 -11.70 12.43 -10.77
N ALA A 367 -10.74 11.60 -10.43
CA ALA A 367 -10.92 10.15 -10.39
C ALA A 367 -11.66 9.73 -9.11
N ASN A 368 -12.88 10.26 -8.91
CA ASN A 368 -13.82 9.96 -7.84
C ASN A 368 -15.02 9.13 -8.36
N PRO A 369 -15.93 8.59 -7.51
CA PRO A 369 -17.04 7.74 -7.95
C PRO A 369 -17.94 8.39 -9.01
N LEU A 370 -18.01 9.71 -9.07
CA LEU A 370 -18.83 10.48 -10.02
C LEU A 370 -18.07 10.91 -11.28
N CYS A 371 -16.74 10.76 -11.30
CA CYS A 371 -15.85 11.22 -12.38
C CYS A 371 -16.10 12.70 -12.73
N GLU A 372 -16.02 13.58 -11.73
CA GLU A 372 -16.32 15.01 -11.92
C GLU A 372 -15.32 15.69 -12.84
N VAL A 373 -15.85 16.58 -13.65
CA VAL A 373 -15.07 17.35 -14.63
C VAL A 373 -15.11 18.83 -14.27
N HIS A 374 -13.94 19.44 -14.17
CA HIS A 374 -13.76 20.87 -13.95
C HIS A 374 -12.91 21.46 -15.09
N THR A 375 -13.30 22.64 -15.57
CA THR A 375 -12.49 23.41 -16.49
C THR A 375 -11.88 24.56 -15.72
N GLN A 376 -10.56 24.60 -15.65
CA GLN A 376 -9.80 25.72 -15.07
C GLN A 376 -9.45 26.67 -16.23
N LYS A 377 -9.88 27.93 -16.10
CA LYS A 377 -9.57 29.01 -17.03
C LYS A 377 -8.61 29.96 -16.37
#